data_b331fe3f778c05034435f2c2f46a934a
#
_entry.id   b331fe3f778c05034435f2c2f46a934a
#
_cell.length_a   1.000
_cell.length_b   1.000
_cell.length_c   1.000
_cell.angle_alpha   90.00
_cell.angle_beta   90.00
_cell.angle_gamma   90.00
#
_symmetry.space_group_name_H-M   'P 1'
#
loop_
_entity.id
_entity.type
_entity.pdbx_description
1 polymer ?
#
loop_
_entity_poly.entity_id
_entity_poly.type
_entity_poly.pdbx_seq_one_letter_code
_entity_poly.pdbx_strand_id
1 'polypeptide(L)'
;MYSNKLVASLKANGKILREFKDTVYCPFGAEYSILLKNLNTVRAIVHVFIDGESMIPDGLVLNAGQEVDLERSIKNGNLTEGNRFKFIERTGSVEQHRGVKLEDGLIRIEYQFEIPRPVISIPDNFW
;
A
#
# COMPACT_ATOMS: atom_id res chain seq x y z
N MET A 1 0.19 2.83 10.04
CA MET A 1 1.17 3.87 9.61
C MET A 1 0.44 5.14 9.21
N TYR A 2 0.88 6.24 9.70
CA TYR A 2 0.45 7.57 9.26
C TYR A 2 1.69 8.38 8.92
N SER A 3 1.75 8.92 7.71
CA SER A 3 2.89 9.73 7.26
C SER A 3 2.40 10.76 6.25
N ASN A 4 2.62 12.05 6.54
CA ASN A 4 2.29 13.14 5.62
C ASN A 4 0.86 13.09 5.06
N LYS A 5 -0.13 12.75 5.91
CA LYS A 5 -1.55 12.58 5.54
C LYS A 5 -1.83 11.36 4.66
N LEU A 6 -0.93 10.42 4.57
CA LEU A 6 -1.21 9.08 4.04
C LEU A 6 -1.32 8.10 5.21
N VAL A 7 -2.39 7.32 5.21
CA VAL A 7 -2.64 6.28 6.22
C VAL A 7 -2.55 4.93 5.55
N ALA A 8 -1.83 4.00 6.19
CA ALA A 8 -1.84 2.60 5.82
C ALA A 8 -2.04 1.76 7.09
N SER A 9 -3.03 0.89 7.08
CA SER A 9 -3.36 0.02 8.20
C SER A 9 -3.62 -1.39 7.70
N LEU A 10 -3.24 -2.38 8.50
CA LEU A 10 -3.55 -3.78 8.21
C LEU A 10 -4.90 -4.14 8.81
N LYS A 11 -5.69 -4.88 8.04
CA LYS A 11 -6.98 -5.43 8.47
C LYS A 11 -6.94 -6.95 8.34
N ALA A 12 -7.46 -7.64 9.32
CA ALA A 12 -7.70 -9.07 9.28
C ALA A 12 -9.04 -9.38 9.92
N ASN A 13 -9.80 -10.28 9.32
CA ASN A 13 -11.14 -10.67 9.82
C ASN A 13 -12.07 -9.46 9.99
N GLY A 14 -11.98 -8.48 9.08
CA GLY A 14 -12.82 -7.29 9.09
C GLY A 14 -12.44 -6.24 10.13
N LYS A 15 -11.32 -6.42 10.83
CA LYS A 15 -10.89 -5.49 11.88
C LYS A 15 -9.51 -4.93 11.57
N ILE A 16 -9.31 -3.64 11.88
CA ILE A 16 -8.01 -3.00 11.81
C ILE A 16 -7.14 -3.55 12.94
N LEU A 17 -5.96 -4.05 12.58
CA LEU A 17 -5.01 -4.56 13.54
C LEU A 17 -4.23 -3.42 14.17
N ARG A 18 -4.05 -3.51 15.49
CA ARG A 18 -3.31 -2.51 16.23
C ARG A 18 -1.83 -2.58 15.92
N GLU A 19 -1.24 -1.41 15.68
CA GLU A 19 0.18 -1.25 15.39
C GLU A 19 0.93 -0.84 16.66
N PHE A 20 2.01 -1.56 16.96
CA PHE A 20 2.91 -1.25 18.08
C PHE A 20 4.31 -1.01 17.52
N LYS A 21 4.80 0.22 17.61
CA LYS A 21 6.16 0.57 17.15
C LYS A 21 6.46 -0.01 15.77
N ASP A 22 5.58 0.23 14.81
CA ASP A 22 5.69 -0.23 13.43
C ASP A 22 5.57 -1.76 13.25
N THR A 23 5.06 -2.46 14.27
CA THR A 23 4.86 -3.90 14.22
C THR A 23 3.40 -4.24 14.43
N VAL A 24 2.89 -5.15 13.61
CA VAL A 24 1.53 -5.66 13.70
C VAL A 24 1.58 -7.18 13.86
N TYR A 25 0.81 -7.69 14.80
CA TYR A 25 0.66 -9.13 15.00
C TYR A 25 -0.55 -9.61 14.23
N CYS A 26 -0.30 -10.47 13.22
CA CYS A 26 -1.33 -11.05 12.39
C CYS A 26 -1.38 -12.56 12.61
N PRO A 27 -2.57 -13.16 12.84
CA PRO A 27 -2.66 -14.59 13.03
C PRO A 27 -2.17 -15.37 11.80
N PHE A 28 -1.42 -16.44 12.02
CA PHE A 28 -0.99 -17.32 10.93
C PHE A 28 -2.20 -17.90 10.19
N GLY A 29 -2.08 -17.96 8.87
CA GLY A 29 -3.15 -18.44 8.03
C GLY A 29 -4.26 -17.44 7.76
N ALA A 30 -4.25 -16.29 8.41
CA ALA A 30 -5.23 -15.24 8.17
C ALA A 30 -4.99 -14.54 6.84
N GLU A 31 -6.07 -14.30 6.11
CA GLU A 31 -6.04 -13.38 5.00
C GLU A 31 -6.12 -11.96 5.55
N TYR A 32 -5.32 -11.07 4.98
CA TYR A 32 -5.31 -9.67 5.42
C TYR A 32 -5.45 -8.73 4.23
N SER A 33 -5.76 -7.50 4.55
CA SER A 33 -5.79 -6.42 3.57
C SER A 33 -5.03 -5.22 4.11
N ILE A 34 -4.64 -4.34 3.19
CA ILE A 34 -3.97 -3.09 3.52
C ILE A 34 -4.92 -1.96 3.18
N LEU A 35 -5.40 -1.28 4.22
CA LEU A 35 -6.27 -0.12 4.06
C LEU A 35 -5.39 1.10 3.81
N LEU A 36 -5.53 1.68 2.62
CA LEU A 36 -4.80 2.88 2.21
C LEU A 36 -5.77 4.05 2.15
N LYS A 37 -5.42 5.16 2.77
CA LYS A 37 -6.26 6.35 2.80
C LYS A 37 -5.45 7.59 2.55
N ASN A 38 -5.86 8.36 1.56
CA ASN A 38 -5.24 9.65 1.24
C ASN A 38 -6.02 10.77 1.90
N LEU A 39 -5.48 11.33 2.97
CA LEU A 39 -6.08 12.45 3.69
C LEU A 39 -5.62 13.81 3.15
N ASN A 40 -4.79 13.80 2.12
CA ASN A 40 -4.30 15.05 1.51
C ASN A 40 -5.34 15.60 0.53
N THR A 41 -5.11 16.84 0.10
CA THR A 41 -5.94 17.54 -0.89
C THR A 41 -5.47 17.33 -2.33
N VAL A 42 -4.38 16.62 -2.52
CA VAL A 42 -3.80 16.27 -3.82
C VAL A 42 -3.77 14.75 -3.98
N ARG A 43 -3.64 14.29 -5.22
CA ARG A 43 -3.50 12.87 -5.52
C ARG A 43 -2.17 12.33 -5.00
N ALA A 44 -2.16 11.04 -4.70
CA ALA A 44 -0.95 10.31 -4.37
C ALA A 44 -0.79 9.10 -5.28
N ILE A 45 0.44 8.78 -5.62
CA ILE A 45 0.78 7.47 -6.18
C ILE A 45 1.42 6.64 -5.07
N VAL A 46 0.93 5.42 -4.91
CA VAL A 46 1.34 4.53 -3.83
C VAL A 46 1.87 3.23 -4.41
N HIS A 47 3.01 2.79 -3.91
CA HIS A 47 3.58 1.49 -4.21
C HIS A 47 3.64 0.68 -2.93
N VAL A 48 3.25 -0.59 -3.02
CA VAL A 48 3.24 -1.52 -1.90
C VAL A 48 4.18 -2.67 -2.20
N PHE A 49 5.09 -2.92 -1.27
CA PHE A 49 6.04 -4.03 -1.34
C PHE A 49 5.80 -4.95 -0.14
N ILE A 50 5.69 -6.23 -0.41
CA ILE A 50 5.58 -7.25 0.63
C ILE A 50 6.74 -8.22 0.43
N ASP A 51 7.54 -8.41 1.47
CA ASP A 51 8.75 -9.24 1.42
C ASP A 51 9.69 -8.85 0.27
N GLY A 52 9.78 -7.56 -0.01
CA GLY A 52 10.64 -7.02 -1.07
C GLY A 52 10.06 -7.10 -2.47
N GLU A 53 8.86 -7.65 -2.65
CA GLU A 53 8.21 -7.77 -3.95
C GLU A 53 7.12 -6.73 -4.13
N SER A 54 7.10 -6.08 -5.29
CA SER A 54 6.04 -5.13 -5.63
C SER A 54 4.71 -5.84 -5.82
N MET A 55 3.70 -5.37 -5.09
CA MET A 55 2.32 -5.88 -5.23
C MET A 55 1.52 -5.08 -6.25
N ILE A 56 2.01 -3.91 -6.65
CA ILE A 56 1.36 -3.01 -7.60
C ILE A 56 2.44 -2.49 -8.55
N PRO A 57 2.79 -3.23 -9.62
CA PRO A 57 3.92 -2.85 -10.48
C PRO A 57 3.85 -1.43 -11.05
N ASP A 58 2.65 -0.97 -11.40
CA ASP A 58 2.46 0.36 -11.99
C ASP A 58 2.09 1.43 -10.97
N GLY A 59 2.02 1.07 -9.69
CA GLY A 59 1.55 1.97 -8.65
C GLY A 59 0.03 2.11 -8.62
N LEU A 60 -0.48 2.60 -7.51
CA LEU A 60 -1.90 2.86 -7.29
C LEU A 60 -2.10 4.35 -7.08
N VAL A 61 -2.97 4.95 -7.90
CA VAL A 61 -3.31 6.36 -7.73
C VAL A 61 -4.48 6.48 -6.75
N LEU A 62 -4.27 7.23 -5.69
CA LEU A 62 -5.31 7.60 -4.73
C LEU A 62 -5.66 9.07 -4.92
N ASN A 63 -6.89 9.34 -5.26
CA ASN A 63 -7.39 10.71 -5.32
C ASN A 63 -7.45 11.33 -3.92
N ALA A 64 -7.57 12.65 -3.86
CA ALA A 64 -7.74 13.34 -2.59
C ALA A 64 -8.93 12.77 -1.81
N GLY A 65 -8.72 12.37 -0.57
CA GLY A 65 -9.75 11.80 0.29
C GLY A 65 -10.16 10.36 -0.03
N GLN A 66 -9.55 9.73 -1.02
CA GLN A 66 -9.89 8.37 -1.42
C GLN A 66 -9.33 7.34 -0.45
N GLU A 67 -10.13 6.29 -0.24
CA GLU A 67 -9.77 5.13 0.56
C GLU A 67 -9.87 3.87 -0.30
N VAL A 68 -8.88 3.01 -0.21
CA VAL A 68 -8.84 1.72 -0.91
C VAL A 68 -8.43 0.64 0.08
N ASP A 69 -9.19 -0.45 0.10
CA ASP A 69 -8.85 -1.65 0.86
C ASP A 69 -8.19 -2.64 -0.09
N LEU A 70 -6.87 -2.69 -0.06
CA LEU A 70 -6.08 -3.54 -0.95
C LEU A 70 -6.04 -4.95 -0.40
N GLU A 71 -6.76 -5.86 -1.02
CA GLU A 71 -6.91 -7.24 -0.56
C GLU A 71 -5.96 -8.21 -1.24
N ARG A 72 -5.45 -7.82 -2.41
CA ARG A 72 -4.61 -8.69 -3.25
C ARG A 72 -3.68 -7.88 -4.11
N SER A 73 -2.68 -8.53 -4.68
CA SER A 73 -1.82 -7.89 -5.66
C SER A 73 -2.65 -7.44 -6.86
N ILE A 74 -2.23 -6.34 -7.47
CA ILE A 74 -2.89 -5.81 -8.66
C ILE A 74 -2.08 -6.24 -9.88
N LYS A 75 -2.74 -6.98 -10.77
CA LYS A 75 -2.16 -7.39 -12.06
C LYS A 75 -2.91 -6.72 -13.18
N ASN A 76 -2.17 -6.15 -14.14
CA ASN A 76 -2.76 -5.52 -15.32
C ASN A 76 -3.78 -4.44 -14.97
N GLY A 77 -3.58 -3.72 -13.87
CA GLY A 77 -4.51 -2.69 -13.42
C GLY A 77 -5.85 -3.19 -12.88
N ASN A 78 -6.03 -4.49 -12.70
CA ASN A 78 -7.28 -5.08 -12.27
C ASN A 78 -7.26 -5.37 -10.76
N LEU A 79 -8.15 -4.72 -10.01
CA LEU A 79 -8.27 -4.89 -8.55
C LEU A 79 -8.89 -6.22 -8.12
N THR A 80 -9.49 -6.97 -9.05
CA THR A 80 -10.16 -8.25 -8.75
C THR A 80 -9.32 -9.47 -9.09
N GLU A 81 -8.23 -9.29 -9.83
CA GLU A 81 -7.29 -10.35 -10.17
C GLU A 81 -6.04 -10.25 -9.29
N GLY A 82 -5.38 -11.35 -9.09
CA GLY A 82 -4.20 -11.46 -8.26
C GLY A 82 -4.46 -12.29 -7.02
N ASN A 83 -3.40 -12.62 -6.33
CA ASN A 83 -3.47 -13.48 -5.15
C ASN A 83 -3.82 -12.65 -3.91
N ARG A 84 -4.75 -13.18 -3.09
CA ARG A 84 -5.06 -12.60 -1.79
C ARG A 84 -3.82 -12.61 -0.89
N PHE A 85 -3.67 -11.55 -0.09
CA PHE A 85 -2.63 -11.51 0.91
C PHE A 85 -2.97 -12.45 2.05
N LYS A 86 -2.04 -13.32 2.38
CA LYS A 86 -2.21 -14.28 3.45
C LYS A 86 -0.94 -14.36 4.28
N PHE A 87 -1.10 -14.23 5.58
CA PHE A 87 0.02 -14.35 6.50
C PHE A 87 0.26 -15.83 6.78
N ILE A 88 1.33 -16.38 6.22
CA ILE A 88 1.67 -17.80 6.36
C ILE A 88 2.92 -17.95 7.20
N GLU A 89 2.96 -19.01 7.99
CA GLU A 89 4.14 -19.41 8.72
C GLU A 89 5.23 -19.84 7.74
N ARG A 90 6.47 -19.45 8.01
CA ARG A 90 7.59 -19.85 7.19
C ARG A 90 7.89 -21.33 7.43
N THR A 91 7.82 -22.12 6.37
CA THR A 91 8.16 -23.54 6.38
C THR A 91 9.37 -23.80 5.50
N GLY A 92 10.03 -24.94 5.66
CA GLY A 92 11.14 -25.33 4.80
C GLY A 92 10.76 -25.35 3.31
N SER A 93 9.55 -25.76 3.01
CA SER A 93 9.02 -25.76 1.65
C SER A 93 8.89 -24.34 1.07
N VAL A 94 8.39 -23.39 1.85
CA VAL A 94 8.28 -21.99 1.44
C VAL A 94 9.67 -21.39 1.27
N GLU A 95 10.60 -21.67 2.16
CA GLU A 95 11.96 -21.17 2.09
C GLU A 95 12.71 -21.68 0.85
N GLN A 96 12.52 -22.94 0.50
CA GLN A 96 13.10 -23.49 -0.72
C GLN A 96 12.58 -22.81 -1.98
N HIS A 97 11.31 -22.47 -1.99
CA HIS A 97 10.66 -21.88 -3.15
C HIS A 97 11.06 -20.45 -3.40
N ARG A 98 11.19 -19.68 -2.35
CA ARG A 98 11.38 -18.25 -2.41
C ARG A 98 12.75 -17.78 -1.90
N GLY A 99 13.40 -18.60 -1.10
CA GLY A 99 14.61 -18.28 -0.36
C GLY A 99 14.31 -17.36 0.84
N VAL A 100 15.32 -17.16 1.66
CA VAL A 100 15.23 -16.26 2.82
C VAL A 100 15.71 -14.88 2.40
N LYS A 101 14.85 -13.87 2.58
CA LYS A 101 15.16 -12.48 2.26
C LYS A 101 15.24 -11.66 3.54
N LEU A 102 16.10 -10.63 3.54
CA LEU A 102 16.18 -9.71 4.68
C LEU A 102 14.88 -8.94 4.93
N GLU A 103 14.07 -8.78 3.90
CA GLU A 103 12.80 -8.07 3.97
C GLU A 103 11.59 -8.98 4.26
N ASP A 104 11.82 -10.26 4.57
CA ASP A 104 10.72 -11.17 4.92
C ASP A 104 9.96 -10.67 6.15
N GLY A 105 8.64 -10.63 6.02
CA GLY A 105 7.76 -10.07 7.03
C GLY A 105 7.64 -8.55 7.01
N LEU A 106 8.31 -7.88 6.08
CA LEU A 106 8.26 -6.42 5.94
C LEU A 106 7.24 -6.00 4.88
N ILE A 107 6.34 -5.12 5.28
CA ILE A 107 5.44 -4.41 4.36
C ILE A 107 5.97 -2.99 4.24
N ARG A 108 6.35 -2.60 3.03
CA ARG A 108 6.87 -1.27 2.75
C ARG A 108 5.90 -0.51 1.86
N ILE A 109 5.55 0.68 2.29
CA ILE A 109 4.70 1.60 1.53
C ILE A 109 5.56 2.76 1.07
N GLU A 110 5.68 2.91 -0.23
CA GLU A 110 6.32 4.07 -0.85
C GLU A 110 5.25 4.92 -1.50
N TYR A 111 5.31 6.22 -1.32
CA TYR A 111 4.30 7.11 -1.85
C TYR A 111 4.90 8.45 -2.27
N GLN A 112 4.20 9.09 -3.20
CA GLN A 112 4.55 10.43 -3.65
C GLN A 112 3.28 11.20 -3.93
N PHE A 113 3.21 12.41 -3.39
CA PHE A 113 2.07 13.30 -3.65
C PHE A 113 2.29 14.10 -4.92
N GLU A 114 1.20 14.35 -5.63
CA GLU A 114 1.18 15.26 -6.77
C GLU A 114 1.58 16.66 -6.32
N ILE A 115 2.47 17.29 -7.08
CA ILE A 115 2.84 18.67 -6.85
C ILE A 115 1.80 19.54 -7.56
N PRO A 116 1.03 20.38 -6.83
CA PRO A 116 0.08 21.27 -7.46
C PRO A 116 0.78 22.19 -8.44
N ARG A 117 0.19 22.40 -9.61
CA ARG A 117 0.70 23.40 -10.55
C ARG A 117 0.58 24.78 -9.91
N PRO A 118 1.64 25.59 -9.92
CA PRO A 118 1.52 26.95 -9.44
C PRO A 118 0.51 27.70 -10.32
N VAL A 119 -0.36 28.48 -9.68
CA VAL A 119 -1.28 29.35 -10.40
C VAL A 119 -0.43 30.50 -10.94
N ILE A 120 -0.31 30.56 -12.27
CA ILE A 120 0.38 31.67 -12.92
C ILE A 120 -0.67 32.71 -13.25
N SER A 121 -0.55 33.88 -12.63
CA SER A 121 -1.38 35.01 -12.96
C SER A 121 -0.85 35.65 -14.25
N ILE A 122 -1.66 35.58 -15.31
CA ILE A 122 -1.32 36.19 -16.59
C ILE A 122 -1.94 37.59 -16.60
N PRO A 123 -1.14 38.66 -16.78
CA PRO A 123 -1.70 40.01 -16.86
C PRO A 123 -2.70 40.16 -18.00
N ASP A 124 -3.76 40.94 -17.77
CA ASP A 124 -4.84 41.11 -18.77
C ASP A 124 -4.33 41.67 -20.10
N ASN A 125 -3.23 42.41 -20.07
CA ASN A 125 -2.62 42.98 -21.28
C ASN A 125 -1.61 42.05 -21.95
N PHE A 126 -1.51 40.82 -21.50
CA PHE A 126 -0.60 39.86 -22.08
C PHE A 126 -1.06 39.35 -23.45
N TRP A 127 -2.34 39.30 -23.67
CA TRP A 127 -2.95 38.74 -24.88
C TRP A 127 -2.88 39.69 -26.05
#